data_b5dd2194c0e70822efb57eba0d65a5c1
#
_entry.id   b5dd2194c0e70822efb57eba0d65a5c1
#
_cell.length_a   1.000
_cell.length_b   1.000
_cell.length_c   1.000
_cell.angle_alpha   90.00
_cell.angle_beta   90.00
_cell.angle_gamma   90.00
#
_symmetry.space_group_name_H-M   'P 1'
#
loop_
_entity.id
_entity.type
_entity.pdbx_description
1 polymer ?
#
loop_
_entity_poly.entity_id
_entity_poly.type
_entity_poly.pdbx_seq_one_letter_code
_entity_poly.pdbx_strand_id
1 'polypeptide(L)'
;MRPLILPLLMSGLAMPALIQPAHAYVALMAGQPARALQGTFNQVPVLHSNQPEEVLGEGILVSTLPGWSVAAETNQSLSNATYTFNGDFGLHVHHKYYPQDRSRIYGAGGRRGELTLATILVNPGSRPVHIRFSRGAVRNSFEAPYLATNLMGVKPLGPRPWNTGPGDATAIQMLRGKLDARLSDEITIPANGRIILFQTQLPAKGIANGLLRGRSDGPFQMAVVAAEDPRSEADLFAVLDRGQLAPGRIYLSRIAQIQNGTVFSRVAGVALGDTYTANLSHDLSRGPLHVPLTSTPRHHFGTGEVQVNGLASRMVDSSLNNVGTYGVRFDINLQLNGSGPHALVFSHPTPNGRNFTAFRGSIGIESAEGYREVHVGLRSGQSLPLADLNLSPGQVNKVRISLVYPADATPGHLLSVVPEQQLALLQQRQRQQDAAVALASPQVPPRQIPPPVVAPAEVLTPPAVPPAVVSRVAPPLVIPGWLPQLPEIDTPANLTPVASPSPSRVSQTLLDRYQQAVEAQRQFVKSLMGL
;
A
#
# COMPACT_ATOMS: atom_id res chain seq x y z
N MET A 1 -31.72 77.97 0.67
CA MET A 1 -31.28 76.85 -0.20
C MET A 1 -30.55 75.83 0.66
N ARG A 2 -31.20 74.70 0.95
CA ARG A 2 -30.59 73.60 1.72
C ARG A 2 -30.34 72.46 0.71
N PRO A 3 -29.15 71.80 0.71
CA PRO A 3 -28.93 70.65 -0.13
C PRO A 3 -29.49 69.39 0.54
N LEU A 4 -30.25 68.59 -0.24
CA LEU A 4 -30.66 67.24 0.10
C LEU A 4 -29.45 66.30 0.03
N ILE A 5 -29.22 65.58 1.12
CA ILE A 5 -28.29 64.45 1.17
C ILE A 5 -29.10 63.19 0.99
N LEU A 6 -28.86 62.47 -0.11
CA LEU A 6 -29.40 61.13 -0.40
C LEU A 6 -28.50 60.08 0.30
N PRO A 7 -29.04 59.13 1.06
CA PRO A 7 -28.24 58.02 1.58
C PRO A 7 -28.06 56.94 0.50
N LEU A 8 -26.81 56.64 0.20
CA LEU A 8 -26.41 55.51 -0.63
C LEU A 8 -26.61 54.21 0.17
N LEU A 9 -27.62 53.44 -0.21
CA LEU A 9 -27.80 52.05 0.26
C LEU A 9 -26.70 51.16 -0.36
N MET A 10 -25.67 50.83 0.40
CA MET A 10 -24.76 49.72 0.04
C MET A 10 -25.46 48.38 0.31
N SER A 11 -25.95 47.74 -0.73
CA SER A 11 -26.38 46.34 -0.71
C SER A 11 -25.15 45.49 -0.61
N GLY A 12 -24.81 45.05 0.59
CA GLY A 12 -23.79 44.05 0.81
C GLY A 12 -24.25 42.69 0.26
N LEU A 13 -23.75 42.31 -0.90
CA LEU A 13 -23.82 40.93 -1.39
C LEU A 13 -23.01 40.06 -0.43
N ALA A 14 -23.69 39.42 0.53
CA ALA A 14 -23.12 38.33 1.31
C ALA A 14 -22.81 37.18 0.35
N MET A 15 -21.56 37.03 -0.05
CA MET A 15 -21.10 35.81 -0.68
C MET A 15 -21.39 34.66 0.27
N PRO A 16 -22.08 33.58 -0.17
CA PRO A 16 -22.19 32.38 0.64
C PRO A 16 -20.76 31.86 0.86
N ALA A 17 -20.32 31.85 2.11
CA ALA A 17 -19.10 31.17 2.50
C ALA A 17 -19.25 29.71 2.03
N LEU A 18 -18.43 29.30 1.07
CA LEU A 18 -18.25 27.91 0.68
C LEU A 18 -17.77 27.18 1.94
N ILE A 19 -18.72 26.59 2.67
CA ILE A 19 -18.44 25.67 3.77
C ILE A 19 -17.76 24.47 3.13
N GLN A 20 -16.44 24.43 3.20
CA GLN A 20 -15.70 23.21 2.86
C GLN A 20 -16.24 22.10 3.77
N PRO A 21 -16.55 20.92 3.22
CA PRO A 21 -17.01 19.82 4.04
C PRO A 21 -15.97 19.53 5.12
N ALA A 22 -16.36 19.76 6.38
CA ALA A 22 -15.51 19.42 7.51
C ALA A 22 -15.24 17.91 7.46
N HIS A 23 -13.98 17.56 7.26
CA HIS A 23 -13.57 16.16 7.18
C HIS A 23 -13.95 15.44 8.48
N ALA A 24 -14.50 14.24 8.39
CA ALA A 24 -15.04 13.48 9.53
C ALA A 24 -14.06 13.36 10.72
N TYR A 25 -12.74 13.29 10.44
CA TYR A 25 -11.71 13.22 11.48
C TYR A 25 -11.56 14.55 12.24
N VAL A 26 -11.70 15.71 11.56
CA VAL A 26 -11.65 17.04 12.21
C VAL A 26 -12.85 17.20 13.13
N ALA A 27 -14.02 16.72 12.69
CA ALA A 27 -15.22 16.69 13.54
C ALA A 27 -15.03 15.74 14.73
N LEU A 28 -14.35 14.62 14.57
CA LEU A 28 -14.04 13.69 15.66
C LEU A 28 -13.17 14.34 16.73
N MET A 29 -12.15 15.08 16.31
CA MET A 29 -11.29 15.81 17.27
C MET A 29 -12.04 16.94 18.00
N ALA A 30 -13.09 17.51 17.41
CA ALA A 30 -13.93 18.55 18.02
C ALA A 30 -13.12 19.69 18.71
N GLY A 31 -12.00 20.10 18.09
CA GLY A 31 -11.10 21.11 18.62
C GLY A 31 -10.15 20.63 19.72
N GLN A 32 -10.20 19.38 20.12
CA GLN A 32 -9.24 18.77 21.04
C GLN A 32 -7.90 18.52 20.31
N PRO A 33 -6.75 18.93 20.85
CA PRO A 33 -5.46 18.65 20.24
C PRO A 33 -5.12 17.17 20.33
N ALA A 34 -4.47 16.62 19.30
CA ALA A 34 -3.87 15.29 19.40
C ALA A 34 -2.67 15.32 20.36
N ARG A 35 -2.40 14.20 21.00
CA ARG A 35 -1.23 13.99 21.87
C ARG A 35 -0.21 13.11 21.15
N ALA A 36 1.07 13.48 21.28
CA ALA A 36 2.16 12.60 20.83
C ALA A 36 2.16 11.31 21.64
N LEU A 37 2.42 10.19 20.97
CA LEU A 37 2.62 8.88 21.61
C LEU A 37 3.94 8.80 22.36
N GLN A 38 4.96 9.54 21.89
CA GLN A 38 6.32 9.57 22.43
C GLN A 38 6.96 8.16 22.51
N GLY A 39 6.64 7.33 21.53
CA GLY A 39 7.17 5.98 21.44
C GLY A 39 8.56 5.95 20.79
N THR A 40 9.14 4.75 20.74
CA THR A 40 10.47 4.55 20.20
C THR A 40 10.51 3.32 19.29
N PHE A 41 11.35 3.39 18.26
CA PHE A 41 11.73 2.22 17.46
C PHE A 41 12.82 1.44 18.20
N ASN A 42 12.77 0.12 18.09
CA ASN A 42 13.94 -0.71 18.40
C ASN A 42 15.00 -0.53 17.29
N GLN A 43 16.16 -1.21 17.42
CA GLN A 43 17.29 -1.06 16.51
C GLN A 43 17.50 -2.29 15.60
N VAL A 44 16.49 -3.13 15.46
CA VAL A 44 16.58 -4.33 14.60
C VAL A 44 16.68 -3.92 13.14
N PRO A 45 17.74 -4.31 12.40
CA PRO A 45 17.87 -4.01 10.98
C PRO A 45 16.89 -4.84 10.16
N VAL A 46 16.21 -4.20 9.22
CA VAL A 46 15.24 -4.82 8.31
C VAL A 46 15.63 -4.52 6.87
N LEU A 47 15.88 -5.57 6.07
CA LEU A 47 15.97 -5.38 4.63
C LEU A 47 14.60 -5.07 4.06
N HIS A 48 14.47 -3.95 3.36
CA HIS A 48 13.30 -3.58 2.58
C HIS A 48 13.59 -3.70 1.09
N SER A 49 12.80 -4.51 0.40
CA SER A 49 12.74 -4.62 -1.05
C SER A 49 11.35 -4.16 -1.53
N ASN A 50 11.25 -2.86 -1.82
CA ASN A 50 10.02 -2.19 -2.28
C ASN A 50 10.32 -1.12 -3.34
N GLN A 51 11.54 -1.11 -3.90
CA GLN A 51 11.97 -0.29 -5.03
C GLN A 51 12.75 -1.20 -6.00
N PRO A 52 12.26 -1.36 -7.25
CA PRO A 52 10.99 -0.85 -7.79
C PRO A 52 9.76 -1.55 -7.18
N GLU A 53 8.67 -0.80 -6.93
CA GLU A 53 7.40 -1.44 -6.53
C GLU A 53 6.79 -2.20 -7.71
N GLU A 54 6.81 -1.57 -8.88
CA GLU A 54 6.34 -2.16 -10.13
C GLU A 54 7.53 -2.69 -10.91
N VAL A 55 7.70 -4.02 -10.87
CA VAL A 55 8.77 -4.74 -11.57
C VAL A 55 8.30 -5.01 -12.99
N LEU A 56 9.13 -4.71 -13.99
CA LEU A 56 8.79 -4.86 -15.40
C LEU A 56 9.44 -6.09 -16.05
N GLY A 57 10.43 -6.71 -15.40
CA GLY A 57 11.17 -7.86 -15.91
C GLY A 57 12.18 -8.42 -14.90
N GLU A 58 13.03 -9.31 -15.37
CA GLU A 58 14.05 -10.00 -14.58
C GLU A 58 15.16 -9.06 -14.09
N GLY A 59 15.72 -9.34 -12.92
CA GLY A 59 16.92 -8.69 -12.38
C GLY A 59 16.95 -8.60 -10.86
N ILE A 60 17.96 -7.91 -10.35
CA ILE A 60 18.14 -7.63 -8.93
C ILE A 60 17.19 -6.51 -8.50
N LEU A 61 16.44 -6.73 -7.43
CA LEU A 61 15.56 -5.73 -6.83
C LEU A 61 16.27 -4.90 -5.77
N VAL A 62 16.98 -5.59 -4.86
CA VAL A 62 17.88 -4.99 -3.88
C VAL A 62 19.00 -5.96 -3.56
N SER A 63 20.21 -5.45 -3.29
CA SER A 63 21.34 -6.24 -2.81
C SER A 63 22.05 -5.51 -1.68
N THR A 64 22.38 -6.24 -0.61
CA THR A 64 23.26 -5.76 0.46
C THR A 64 24.70 -6.23 0.31
N LEU A 65 25.03 -6.95 -0.75
CA LEU A 65 26.39 -7.34 -1.07
C LEU A 65 27.21 -6.09 -1.43
N PRO A 66 28.51 -6.05 -1.08
CA PRO A 66 29.39 -4.98 -1.56
C PRO A 66 29.43 -4.93 -3.09
N GLY A 67 29.64 -3.74 -3.63
CA GLY A 67 29.80 -3.54 -5.09
C GLY A 67 28.67 -2.77 -5.73
N TRP A 68 28.46 -3.02 -7.01
CA TRP A 68 27.63 -2.24 -7.90
C TRP A 68 26.74 -3.14 -8.71
N SER A 69 25.59 -2.62 -9.09
CA SER A 69 24.66 -3.28 -10.03
C SER A 69 24.28 -2.30 -11.12
N VAL A 70 24.05 -2.80 -12.33
CA VAL A 70 23.78 -1.96 -13.51
C VAL A 70 22.27 -1.81 -13.72
N ALA A 71 21.80 -0.57 -13.82
CA ALA A 71 20.39 -0.29 -14.11
C ALA A 71 20.05 -0.64 -15.57
N ALA A 72 19.00 -1.43 -15.77
CA ALA A 72 18.57 -1.87 -17.10
C ALA A 72 18.13 -0.70 -18.00
N GLU A 73 17.50 0.34 -17.41
CA GLU A 73 16.97 1.48 -18.15
C GLU A 73 18.04 2.46 -18.66
N THR A 74 19.12 2.61 -17.92
CA THR A 74 20.11 3.68 -18.18
C THR A 74 21.53 3.16 -18.42
N ASN A 75 21.75 1.87 -18.24
CA ASN A 75 23.08 1.23 -18.22
C ASN A 75 24.05 1.90 -17.21
N GLN A 76 23.50 2.58 -16.20
CA GLN A 76 24.26 3.25 -15.15
C GLN A 76 24.61 2.25 -14.05
N SER A 77 25.88 2.27 -13.61
CA SER A 77 26.33 1.51 -12.45
C SER A 77 25.90 2.22 -11.15
N LEU A 78 25.16 1.52 -10.31
CA LEU A 78 24.62 2.02 -9.04
C LEU A 78 25.21 1.22 -7.88
N SER A 79 25.63 1.89 -6.82
CA SER A 79 26.10 1.19 -5.61
C SER A 79 24.97 0.41 -4.96
N ASN A 80 25.27 -0.79 -4.52
CA ASN A 80 24.37 -1.64 -3.74
C ASN A 80 24.11 -1.02 -2.36
N ALA A 81 23.03 -1.46 -1.71
CA ALA A 81 22.69 -1.10 -0.32
C ALA A 81 23.56 -1.91 0.67
N THR A 82 24.89 -1.78 0.57
CA THR A 82 25.85 -2.61 1.30
C THR A 82 25.57 -2.65 2.80
N TYR A 83 25.30 -3.85 3.32
CA TYR A 83 25.04 -4.08 4.73
C TYR A 83 25.29 -5.54 5.11
N THR A 84 25.83 -5.76 6.31
CA THR A 84 26.05 -7.09 6.88
C THR A 84 25.16 -7.26 8.11
N PHE A 85 24.27 -8.24 8.04
CA PHE A 85 23.40 -8.62 9.18
C PHE A 85 24.17 -9.52 10.14
N ASN A 86 23.90 -9.36 11.42
CA ASN A 86 24.41 -10.21 12.48
C ASN A 86 23.50 -10.10 13.72
N GLY A 87 23.04 -11.20 14.27
CA GLY A 87 22.04 -11.20 15.35
C GLY A 87 20.60 -11.05 14.83
N ASP A 88 19.78 -10.27 15.53
CA ASP A 88 18.36 -10.09 15.18
C ASP A 88 18.21 -9.28 13.88
N PHE A 89 17.31 -9.71 13.00
CA PHE A 89 17.05 -9.05 11.73
C PHE A 89 15.61 -9.24 11.25
N GLY A 90 15.24 -8.40 10.29
CA GLY A 90 13.97 -8.52 9.58
C GLY A 90 14.12 -8.47 8.05
N LEU A 91 13.06 -8.91 7.39
CA LEU A 91 12.92 -8.82 5.95
C LEU A 91 11.51 -8.35 5.61
N HIS A 92 11.40 -7.37 4.71
CA HIS A 92 10.17 -6.92 4.08
C HIS A 92 10.36 -6.89 2.57
N VAL A 93 9.56 -7.66 1.84
CA VAL A 93 9.56 -7.71 0.37
C VAL A 93 8.15 -7.41 -0.11
N HIS A 94 8.01 -6.46 -1.04
CA HIS A 94 6.71 -6.10 -1.63
C HIS A 94 6.89 -5.62 -3.05
N HIS A 95 6.44 -6.41 -4.03
CA HIS A 95 6.54 -6.06 -5.44
C HIS A 95 5.26 -6.43 -6.19
N LYS A 96 4.99 -5.66 -7.26
CA LYS A 96 3.94 -5.89 -8.26
C LYS A 96 4.62 -6.18 -9.60
N TYR A 97 4.07 -7.07 -10.40
CA TYR A 97 4.61 -7.36 -11.73
C TYR A 97 3.74 -6.75 -12.83
N TYR A 98 4.33 -5.90 -13.63
CA TYR A 98 3.73 -5.31 -14.81
C TYR A 98 4.62 -5.59 -16.02
N PRO A 99 4.48 -6.78 -16.67
CA PRO A 99 5.34 -7.17 -17.79
C PRO A 99 5.27 -6.15 -18.92
N GLN A 100 6.43 -5.81 -19.48
CA GLN A 100 6.52 -4.98 -20.69
C GLN A 100 5.90 -5.70 -21.89
N ASP A 101 6.14 -7.01 -22.00
CA ASP A 101 5.47 -7.85 -22.96
C ASP A 101 4.02 -8.14 -22.52
N ARG A 102 3.08 -7.53 -23.22
CA ARG A 102 1.65 -7.68 -22.95
C ARG A 102 1.13 -9.10 -23.16
N SER A 103 1.79 -9.91 -24.01
CA SER A 103 1.44 -11.32 -24.19
C SER A 103 1.53 -12.09 -22.88
N ARG A 104 2.45 -11.71 -21.99
CA ARG A 104 2.59 -12.28 -20.64
C ARG A 104 1.43 -11.92 -19.69
N ILE A 105 0.65 -10.89 -19.97
CA ILE A 105 -0.53 -10.56 -19.16
C ILE A 105 -1.68 -11.53 -19.43
N TYR A 106 -1.85 -11.90 -20.68
CA TYR A 106 -3.01 -12.69 -21.14
C TYR A 106 -2.67 -14.12 -21.52
N GLY A 107 -1.38 -14.44 -21.73
CA GLY A 107 -0.79 -15.74 -21.99
C GLY A 107 -1.53 -16.66 -22.99
N ALA A 108 -0.82 -17.44 -23.76
CA ALA A 108 -1.43 -18.53 -24.53
C ALA A 108 -2.12 -19.52 -23.56
N GLY A 109 -3.42 -19.79 -23.77
CA GLY A 109 -4.19 -20.68 -22.90
C GLY A 109 -4.68 -20.07 -21.59
N GLY A 110 -4.68 -18.72 -21.43
CA GLY A 110 -5.23 -18.03 -20.25
C GLY A 110 -4.32 -18.04 -19.01
N ARG A 111 -3.10 -18.55 -19.10
CA ARG A 111 -2.11 -18.45 -18.03
C ARG A 111 -1.47 -17.07 -18.03
N ARG A 112 -1.53 -16.37 -16.90
CA ARG A 112 -0.75 -15.15 -16.69
C ARG A 112 0.73 -15.48 -16.67
N GLY A 113 1.56 -14.65 -17.32
CA GLY A 113 2.99 -14.69 -17.12
C GLY A 113 3.32 -14.38 -15.66
N GLU A 114 4.44 -14.88 -15.19
CA GLU A 114 4.90 -14.68 -13.82
C GLU A 114 6.41 -14.51 -13.78
N LEU A 115 6.90 -13.83 -12.74
CA LEU A 115 8.28 -13.88 -12.32
C LEU A 115 8.37 -14.77 -11.08
N THR A 116 9.52 -15.39 -10.88
CA THR A 116 9.87 -15.96 -9.58
C THR A 116 10.62 -14.93 -8.77
N LEU A 117 10.01 -14.50 -7.67
CA LEU A 117 10.66 -13.64 -6.68
C LEU A 117 11.40 -14.50 -5.68
N ALA A 118 12.70 -14.28 -5.48
CA ALA A 118 13.51 -15.03 -4.54
C ALA A 118 14.35 -14.12 -3.64
N THR A 119 14.54 -14.55 -2.39
CA THR A 119 15.50 -13.95 -1.46
C THR A 119 16.68 -14.88 -1.30
N ILE A 120 17.87 -14.37 -1.59
CA ILE A 120 19.16 -15.06 -1.50
C ILE A 120 19.88 -14.60 -0.25
N LEU A 121 20.34 -15.54 0.56
CA LEU A 121 21.26 -15.29 1.68
C LEU A 121 22.67 -15.67 1.26
N VAL A 122 23.64 -14.82 1.62
CA VAL A 122 25.05 -14.99 1.26
C VAL A 122 25.91 -14.90 2.51
N ASN A 123 26.74 -15.91 2.71
CA ASN A 123 27.74 -15.95 3.76
C ASN A 123 29.13 -15.78 3.17
N PRO A 124 29.76 -14.62 3.28
CA PRO A 124 31.12 -14.39 2.79
C PRO A 124 32.21 -14.95 3.74
N GLY A 125 31.79 -15.42 4.91
CA GLY A 125 32.70 -15.92 5.96
C GLY A 125 33.11 -17.38 5.77
N SER A 126 34.21 -17.77 6.42
CA SER A 126 34.78 -19.11 6.35
C SER A 126 34.12 -20.14 7.28
N ARG A 127 33.11 -19.76 8.06
CA ARG A 127 32.30 -20.63 8.92
C ARG A 127 30.85 -20.63 8.50
N PRO A 128 30.12 -21.74 8.65
CA PRO A 128 28.66 -21.74 8.43
C PRO A 128 27.98 -20.71 9.34
N VAL A 129 26.86 -20.15 8.88
CA VAL A 129 25.97 -19.25 9.64
C VAL A 129 24.63 -19.92 9.81
N HIS A 130 24.20 -20.09 11.07
CA HIS A 130 22.88 -20.63 11.39
C HIS A 130 21.88 -19.48 11.62
N ILE A 131 20.71 -19.61 11.02
CA ILE A 131 19.64 -18.64 11.14
C ILE A 131 18.40 -19.36 11.67
N ARG A 132 17.77 -18.76 12.68
CA ARG A 132 16.50 -19.20 13.22
C ARG A 132 15.44 -18.12 12.97
N PHE A 133 14.31 -18.51 12.39
CA PHE A 133 13.15 -17.64 12.16
C PHE A 133 12.12 -17.79 13.27
N SER A 134 11.62 -16.67 13.78
CA SER A 134 10.66 -16.65 14.87
C SER A 134 9.22 -16.48 14.39
N ARG A 135 9.02 -15.75 13.30
CA ARG A 135 7.69 -15.40 12.76
C ARG A 135 7.78 -14.87 11.34
N GLY A 136 6.67 -14.96 10.62
CA GLY A 136 6.54 -14.38 9.29
C GLY A 136 5.85 -15.28 8.29
N ALA A 137 5.65 -14.75 7.09
CA ALA A 137 5.05 -15.46 5.98
C ALA A 137 5.48 -14.86 4.64
N VAL A 138 5.27 -15.65 3.59
CA VAL A 138 5.39 -15.24 2.19
C VAL A 138 4.08 -15.57 1.49
N ARG A 139 3.48 -14.60 0.79
CA ARG A 139 2.22 -14.75 0.04
C ARG A 139 2.28 -14.01 -1.28
N ASN A 140 1.54 -14.53 -2.24
CA ASN A 140 1.29 -13.87 -3.52
C ASN A 140 -0.22 -13.77 -3.81
N SER A 141 -0.58 -13.09 -4.90
CA SER A 141 -1.99 -12.85 -5.26
C SER A 141 -2.76 -14.10 -5.66
N PHE A 142 -2.11 -15.23 -5.96
CA PHE A 142 -2.80 -16.51 -6.17
C PHE A 142 -3.26 -17.12 -4.85
N GLU A 143 -2.42 -17.02 -3.83
CA GLU A 143 -2.64 -17.62 -2.51
C GLU A 143 -3.51 -16.74 -1.60
N ALA A 144 -3.37 -15.43 -1.75
CA ALA A 144 -4.07 -14.43 -0.94
C ALA A 144 -4.71 -13.35 -1.83
N PRO A 145 -5.76 -13.69 -2.58
CA PRO A 145 -6.45 -12.71 -3.42
C PRO A 145 -7.22 -11.69 -2.59
N TYR A 146 -7.37 -10.49 -3.13
CA TYR A 146 -8.33 -9.53 -2.57
C TYR A 146 -9.75 -9.94 -2.92
N LEU A 147 -10.60 -10.10 -1.91
CA LEU A 147 -12.04 -10.23 -2.12
C LEU A 147 -12.69 -8.85 -1.99
N ALA A 148 -13.31 -8.38 -3.06
CA ALA A 148 -13.86 -7.03 -3.16
C ALA A 148 -14.88 -6.69 -2.06
N THR A 149 -15.69 -7.65 -1.64
CA THR A 149 -16.70 -7.50 -0.56
C THR A 149 -16.10 -7.37 0.84
N ASN A 150 -14.84 -7.74 1.04
CA ASN A 150 -14.18 -7.75 2.34
C ASN A 150 -13.28 -6.54 2.58
N LEU A 151 -13.27 -5.56 1.68
CA LEU A 151 -12.25 -4.51 1.68
C LEU A 151 -12.60 -3.28 2.51
N MET A 152 -13.89 -3.04 2.82
CA MET A 152 -14.31 -1.80 3.50
C MET A 152 -15.02 -2.09 4.82
N GLY A 153 -14.82 -1.17 5.78
CA GLY A 153 -15.38 -1.28 7.14
C GLY A 153 -14.48 -2.04 8.09
N VAL A 154 -15.06 -2.41 9.24
CA VAL A 154 -14.38 -3.19 10.28
C VAL A 154 -15.08 -4.54 10.39
N LYS A 155 -14.32 -5.61 10.32
CA LYS A 155 -14.83 -6.99 10.36
C LYS A 155 -13.98 -7.84 11.29
N PRO A 156 -14.58 -8.79 12.02
CA PRO A 156 -13.83 -9.79 12.75
C PRO A 156 -12.89 -10.55 11.81
N LEU A 157 -11.64 -10.75 12.24
CA LEU A 157 -10.68 -11.51 11.47
C LEU A 157 -10.79 -13.00 11.81
N GLY A 158 -11.07 -13.82 10.80
CA GLY A 158 -11.17 -15.27 10.95
C GLY A 158 -9.80 -15.96 11.11
N PRO A 159 -9.82 -17.29 11.37
CA PRO A 159 -8.59 -18.06 11.58
C PRO A 159 -7.67 -18.10 10.33
N ARG A 160 -8.22 -17.95 9.13
CA ARG A 160 -7.50 -17.97 7.85
C ARG A 160 -7.76 -16.71 7.05
N PRO A 161 -7.01 -15.62 7.30
CA PRO A 161 -7.24 -14.32 6.67
C PRO A 161 -6.58 -14.20 5.27
N TRP A 162 -6.47 -15.29 4.53
CA TRP A 162 -5.74 -15.31 3.26
C TRP A 162 -6.44 -14.56 2.12
N ASN A 163 -7.71 -14.20 2.27
CA ASN A 163 -8.50 -13.47 1.25
C ASN A 163 -8.47 -11.95 1.42
N THR A 164 -7.46 -11.43 2.12
CA THR A 164 -7.32 -9.99 2.44
C THR A 164 -6.23 -9.31 1.61
N GLY A 165 -5.59 -10.04 0.71
CA GLY A 165 -4.45 -9.64 -0.09
C GLY A 165 -3.11 -10.05 0.53
N PRO A 166 -2.03 -10.15 -0.28
CA PRO A 166 -0.74 -10.69 0.16
C PRO A 166 -0.10 -9.87 1.29
N GLY A 167 -0.22 -8.54 1.23
CA GLY A 167 0.35 -7.64 2.24
C GLY A 167 -0.26 -7.84 3.62
N ASP A 168 -1.59 -7.87 3.73
CA ASP A 168 -2.26 -8.10 5.01
C ASP A 168 -2.10 -9.55 5.48
N ALA A 169 -2.17 -10.52 4.57
CA ALA A 169 -1.98 -11.94 4.91
C ALA A 169 -0.61 -12.23 5.56
N THR A 170 0.45 -11.54 5.14
CA THR A 170 1.77 -11.65 5.76
C THR A 170 1.86 -10.83 7.05
N ALA A 171 1.26 -9.63 7.08
CA ALA A 171 1.23 -8.78 8.25
C ALA A 171 0.52 -9.43 9.44
N ILE A 172 -0.60 -10.14 9.21
CA ILE A 172 -1.33 -10.83 10.29
C ILE A 172 -0.54 -12.02 10.86
N GLN A 173 0.22 -12.75 10.05
CA GLN A 173 1.10 -13.81 10.57
C GLN A 173 2.18 -13.22 11.49
N MET A 174 2.76 -12.09 11.08
CA MET A 174 3.71 -11.33 11.90
C MET A 174 3.06 -10.83 13.20
N LEU A 175 1.84 -10.29 13.13
CA LEU A 175 1.08 -9.81 14.28
C LEU A 175 0.81 -10.95 15.28
N ARG A 176 0.42 -12.13 14.79
CA ARG A 176 0.16 -13.34 15.58
C ARG A 176 1.42 -13.99 16.15
N GLY A 177 2.62 -13.51 15.78
CA GLY A 177 3.88 -14.09 16.20
C GLY A 177 4.12 -15.53 15.69
N LYS A 178 3.55 -15.87 14.52
CA LYS A 178 3.62 -17.23 13.94
C LYS A 178 4.49 -17.25 12.69
N LEU A 179 5.30 -18.28 12.57
CA LEU A 179 5.98 -18.61 11.32
C LEU A 179 5.03 -19.45 10.45
N ASP A 180 5.01 -19.15 9.16
CA ASP A 180 4.28 -19.97 8.17
C ASP A 180 4.88 -21.36 8.10
N ALA A 181 4.05 -22.40 8.22
CA ALA A 181 4.46 -23.79 8.20
C ALA A 181 5.20 -24.23 6.89
N ARG A 182 5.15 -23.42 5.84
CA ARG A 182 5.88 -23.65 4.58
C ARG A 182 7.32 -23.13 4.61
N LEU A 183 7.68 -22.36 5.64
CA LEU A 183 9.03 -21.83 5.82
C LEU A 183 9.74 -22.68 6.86
N SER A 184 11.02 -22.97 6.62
CA SER A 184 11.86 -23.60 7.64
C SER A 184 12.08 -22.62 8.79
N ASP A 185 12.01 -23.09 10.02
CA ASP A 185 12.31 -22.31 11.22
C ASP A 185 13.82 -22.18 11.45
N GLU A 186 14.62 -23.10 10.91
CA GLU A 186 16.07 -23.06 10.92
C GLU A 186 16.66 -23.33 9.53
N ILE A 187 17.71 -22.59 9.18
CA ILE A 187 18.51 -22.79 7.97
C ILE A 187 19.98 -22.56 8.27
N THR A 188 20.84 -23.15 7.45
CA THR A 188 22.28 -22.96 7.52
C THR A 188 22.83 -22.44 6.21
N ILE A 189 23.52 -21.30 6.23
CA ILE A 189 24.27 -20.80 5.08
C ILE A 189 25.68 -21.39 5.15
N PRO A 190 26.11 -22.20 4.16
CA PRO A 190 27.46 -22.76 4.16
C PRO A 190 28.54 -21.68 4.20
N ALA A 191 29.73 -22.03 4.69
CA ALA A 191 30.92 -21.18 4.60
C ALA A 191 31.18 -20.79 3.13
N ASN A 192 31.46 -19.51 2.86
CA ASN A 192 31.66 -18.96 1.52
C ASN A 192 30.54 -19.36 0.53
N GLY A 193 29.31 -19.54 1.04
CA GLY A 193 28.19 -20.09 0.31
C GLY A 193 26.97 -19.18 0.26
N ARG A 194 25.97 -19.63 -0.48
CA ARG A 194 24.69 -18.96 -0.59
C ARG A 194 23.54 -19.97 -0.67
N ILE A 195 22.36 -19.55 -0.26
CA ILE A 195 21.14 -20.36 -0.30
C ILE A 195 19.95 -19.48 -0.65
N ILE A 196 18.88 -20.11 -1.13
CA ILE A 196 17.56 -19.46 -1.29
C ILE A 196 16.83 -19.56 0.04
N LEU A 197 16.49 -18.40 0.62
CA LEU A 197 15.64 -18.35 1.81
C LEU A 197 14.20 -18.75 1.50
N PHE A 198 13.65 -18.15 0.48
CA PHE A 198 12.36 -18.51 -0.11
C PHE A 198 12.29 -18.08 -1.57
N GLN A 199 11.38 -18.70 -2.28
CA GLN A 199 10.92 -18.28 -3.59
C GLN A 199 9.41 -18.27 -3.65
N THR A 200 8.82 -17.35 -4.42
CA THR A 200 7.37 -17.25 -4.62
C THR A 200 7.06 -16.69 -6.00
N GLN A 201 5.92 -17.07 -6.54
CA GLN A 201 5.44 -16.54 -7.81
C GLN A 201 5.00 -15.09 -7.65
N LEU A 202 5.38 -14.25 -8.59
CA LEU A 202 4.93 -12.87 -8.73
C LEU A 202 4.11 -12.78 -10.03
N PRO A 203 2.79 -12.95 -9.97
CA PRO A 203 1.96 -13.03 -11.17
C PRO A 203 1.80 -11.67 -11.84
N ALA A 204 1.67 -11.67 -13.17
CA ALA A 204 1.37 -10.45 -13.93
C ALA A 204 0.11 -9.75 -13.37
N LYS A 205 0.20 -8.44 -13.14
CA LYS A 205 -0.81 -7.61 -12.43
C LYS A 205 -1.14 -8.12 -11.01
N GLY A 206 -0.26 -8.90 -10.43
CA GLY A 206 -0.37 -9.39 -9.06
C GLY A 206 0.72 -8.83 -8.15
N ILE A 207 0.68 -9.25 -6.91
CA ILE A 207 1.57 -8.84 -5.84
C ILE A 207 2.21 -10.09 -5.24
N ALA A 208 3.49 -9.99 -4.85
CA ALA A 208 4.12 -10.89 -3.89
C ALA A 208 4.62 -10.10 -2.70
N ASN A 209 4.41 -10.63 -1.51
CA ASN A 209 4.82 -10.02 -0.26
C ASN A 209 5.46 -11.03 0.67
N GLY A 210 6.57 -10.64 1.31
CA GLY A 210 7.28 -11.41 2.32
C GLY A 210 7.55 -10.56 3.56
N LEU A 211 7.23 -11.08 4.73
CA LEU A 211 7.58 -10.49 6.02
C LEU A 211 8.14 -11.57 6.91
N LEU A 212 9.37 -11.38 7.41
CA LEU A 212 10.06 -12.35 8.24
C LEU A 212 10.84 -11.67 9.37
N ARG A 213 10.98 -12.36 10.47
CA ARG A 213 11.88 -12.01 11.58
C ARG A 213 12.69 -13.23 11.97
N GLY A 214 14.00 -13.02 12.12
CA GLY A 214 14.93 -14.07 12.49
C GLY A 214 16.12 -13.54 13.27
N ARG A 215 16.99 -14.48 13.64
CA ARG A 215 18.26 -14.22 14.31
C ARG A 215 19.33 -15.13 13.72
N SER A 216 20.48 -14.56 13.43
CA SER A 216 21.68 -15.29 13.01
C SER A 216 22.69 -15.40 14.14
N ASP A 217 23.51 -16.44 14.09
CA ASP A 217 24.67 -16.62 14.96
C ASP A 217 25.99 -16.09 14.37
N GLY A 218 25.93 -15.54 13.15
CA GLY A 218 27.08 -14.99 12.43
C GLY A 218 26.69 -13.99 11.34
N PRO A 219 27.69 -13.34 10.72
CA PRO A 219 27.48 -12.32 9.71
C PRO A 219 27.02 -12.92 8.37
N PHE A 220 26.05 -12.27 7.72
CA PHE A 220 25.56 -12.64 6.39
C PHE A 220 25.00 -11.42 5.65
N GLN A 221 24.75 -11.59 4.36
CA GLN A 221 24.18 -10.57 3.45
C GLN A 221 22.96 -11.11 2.76
N MET A 222 22.13 -10.22 2.19
CA MET A 222 20.90 -10.59 1.49
C MET A 222 20.80 -9.91 0.14
N ALA A 223 20.19 -10.60 -0.82
CA ALA A 223 19.72 -10.02 -2.07
C ALA A 223 18.32 -10.51 -2.38
N VAL A 224 17.51 -9.66 -3.03
CA VAL A 224 16.20 -10.03 -3.56
C VAL A 224 16.28 -9.91 -5.08
N VAL A 225 15.87 -10.96 -5.77
CA VAL A 225 15.89 -11.05 -7.23
C VAL A 225 14.52 -11.45 -7.78
N ALA A 226 14.25 -11.03 -9.01
CA ALA A 226 13.14 -11.52 -9.81
C ALA A 226 13.71 -12.23 -11.03
N ALA A 227 13.26 -13.44 -11.33
CA ALA A 227 13.71 -14.26 -12.45
C ALA A 227 12.55 -14.65 -13.37
N GLU A 228 12.80 -14.67 -14.68
CA GLU A 228 11.86 -15.19 -15.67
C GLU A 228 12.06 -16.69 -15.83
N ASP A 229 10.99 -17.46 -15.59
CA ASP A 229 10.91 -18.93 -15.82
C ASP A 229 12.15 -19.73 -15.35
N PRO A 230 12.66 -19.53 -14.11
CA PRO A 230 13.84 -20.25 -13.62
C PRO A 230 13.52 -21.75 -13.49
N ARG A 231 14.44 -22.60 -13.92
CA ARG A 231 14.32 -24.07 -13.87
C ARG A 231 14.98 -24.68 -12.64
N SER A 232 15.88 -23.91 -12.01
CA SER A 232 16.68 -24.35 -10.87
C SER A 232 17.05 -23.15 -9.96
N GLU A 233 17.56 -23.44 -8.77
CA GLU A 233 18.14 -22.41 -7.90
C GLU A 233 19.37 -21.76 -8.53
N ALA A 234 20.11 -22.49 -9.37
CA ALA A 234 21.24 -21.93 -10.09
C ALA A 234 20.85 -20.78 -11.03
N ASP A 235 19.64 -20.83 -11.63
CA ASP A 235 19.14 -19.75 -12.46
C ASP A 235 18.85 -18.50 -11.63
N LEU A 236 18.33 -18.65 -10.40
CA LEU A 236 18.12 -17.55 -9.46
C LEU A 236 19.44 -16.92 -9.02
N PHE A 237 20.45 -17.75 -8.76
CA PHE A 237 21.80 -17.25 -8.46
C PHE A 237 22.43 -16.54 -9.66
N ALA A 238 22.22 -17.02 -10.87
CA ALA A 238 22.70 -16.40 -12.10
C ALA A 238 22.12 -14.99 -12.31
N VAL A 239 20.88 -14.73 -11.87
CA VAL A 239 20.31 -13.36 -11.88
C VAL A 239 21.14 -12.42 -11.01
N LEU A 240 21.50 -12.86 -9.80
CA LEU A 240 22.35 -12.08 -8.90
C LEU A 240 23.76 -11.87 -9.49
N ASP A 241 24.35 -12.92 -10.06
CA ASP A 241 25.72 -12.91 -10.59
C ASP A 241 25.88 -12.02 -11.82
N ARG A 242 24.83 -11.84 -12.64
CA ARG A 242 24.82 -10.91 -13.76
C ARG A 242 24.95 -9.46 -13.33
N GLY A 243 24.63 -9.13 -12.07
CA GLY A 243 24.78 -7.78 -11.54
C GLY A 243 23.83 -6.76 -12.19
N GLN A 244 22.75 -7.21 -12.84
CA GLN A 244 21.81 -6.33 -13.53
C GLN A 244 20.55 -6.12 -12.65
N LEU A 245 20.15 -4.83 -12.52
CA LEU A 245 18.95 -4.46 -11.78
C LEU A 245 17.68 -4.74 -12.61
N ALA A 246 16.63 -5.17 -11.94
CA ALA A 246 15.32 -5.34 -12.56
C ALA A 246 14.79 -4.00 -13.07
N PRO A 247 14.17 -3.95 -14.27
CA PRO A 247 13.56 -2.74 -14.82
C PRO A 247 12.30 -2.36 -14.03
N GLY A 248 11.93 -1.06 -14.10
CA GLY A 248 10.84 -0.44 -13.34
C GLY A 248 11.31 0.64 -12.37
N ARG A 249 12.59 1.02 -12.43
CA ARG A 249 13.23 1.96 -11.50
C ARG A 249 12.98 3.43 -11.90
N ILE A 250 11.73 3.86 -11.76
CA ILE A 250 11.25 5.19 -12.18
C ILE A 250 11.93 6.37 -11.45
N TYR A 251 12.62 6.12 -10.33
CA TYR A 251 13.30 7.16 -9.55
C TYR A 251 14.75 7.41 -9.97
N LEU A 252 15.30 6.65 -10.94
CA LEU A 252 16.65 6.89 -11.47
C LEU A 252 16.82 8.31 -12.05
N SER A 253 15.79 8.83 -12.71
CA SER A 253 15.78 10.21 -13.23
C SER A 253 15.70 11.28 -12.14
N ARG A 254 15.57 10.91 -10.87
CA ARG A 254 15.33 11.81 -9.72
C ARG A 254 16.37 11.68 -8.62
N ILE A 255 17.51 11.05 -8.87
CA ILE A 255 18.55 10.82 -7.85
C ILE A 255 18.98 12.12 -7.18
N ALA A 256 19.22 13.19 -7.95
CA ALA A 256 19.57 14.50 -7.40
C ALA A 256 18.47 15.09 -6.50
N GLN A 257 17.21 14.92 -6.88
CA GLN A 257 16.06 15.36 -6.06
C GLN A 257 15.95 14.56 -4.78
N ILE A 258 16.21 13.25 -4.82
CA ILE A 258 16.23 12.39 -3.62
C ILE A 258 17.34 12.85 -2.68
N GLN A 259 18.54 13.09 -3.17
CA GLN A 259 19.67 13.61 -2.39
C GLN A 259 19.36 14.95 -1.73
N ASN A 260 18.54 15.79 -2.39
CA ASN A 260 18.06 17.08 -1.87
C ASN A 260 16.79 16.95 -1.00
N GLY A 261 16.46 15.74 -0.53
CA GLY A 261 15.39 15.54 0.45
C GLY A 261 14.00 15.25 -0.12
N THR A 262 13.87 14.91 -1.42
CA THR A 262 12.58 14.46 -1.96
C THR A 262 12.09 13.21 -1.24
N VAL A 263 10.86 13.28 -0.72
CA VAL A 263 10.24 12.23 0.09
C VAL A 263 9.27 11.40 -0.73
N PHE A 264 9.46 10.09 -0.70
CA PHE A 264 8.54 9.08 -1.25
C PHE A 264 8.66 7.78 -0.44
N SER A 265 7.79 6.81 -0.66
CA SER A 265 7.64 5.66 0.24
C SER A 265 8.23 4.35 -0.30
N ARG A 266 9.08 4.39 -1.34
CA ARG A 266 9.69 3.21 -1.94
C ARG A 266 11.10 3.02 -1.43
N VAL A 267 11.38 1.86 -0.83
CA VAL A 267 12.65 1.55 -0.16
C VAL A 267 13.34 0.36 -0.83
N ALA A 268 14.62 0.53 -1.17
CA ALA A 268 15.56 -0.55 -1.47
C ALA A 268 16.78 -0.36 -0.56
N GLY A 269 16.80 -1.04 0.58
CA GLY A 269 17.85 -0.85 1.58
C GLY A 269 17.49 -1.40 2.94
N VAL A 270 18.27 -1.05 3.94
CA VAL A 270 18.15 -1.54 5.32
C VAL A 270 17.69 -0.41 6.23
N ALA A 271 16.49 -0.54 6.81
CA ALA A 271 15.97 0.37 7.81
C ALA A 271 16.26 -0.16 9.23
N LEU A 272 16.42 0.75 10.19
CA LEU A 272 16.57 0.40 11.60
C LEU A 272 15.24 0.52 12.33
N GLY A 273 14.82 -0.55 12.97
CA GLY A 273 13.59 -0.64 13.74
C GLY A 273 12.48 -1.43 13.01
N ASP A 274 12.14 -2.56 13.60
CA ASP A 274 11.03 -3.40 13.15
C ASP A 274 9.79 -3.27 14.05
N THR A 275 9.94 -2.60 15.19
CA THR A 275 8.88 -2.40 16.18
C THR A 275 8.97 -0.98 16.76
N TYR A 276 7.82 -0.29 16.74
CA TYR A 276 7.58 0.97 17.43
C TYR A 276 6.73 0.68 18.66
N THR A 277 7.20 1.06 19.85
CA THR A 277 6.47 0.84 21.10
C THR A 277 6.17 2.17 21.78
N ALA A 278 4.92 2.35 22.21
CA ALA A 278 4.48 3.52 22.96
C ALA A 278 3.65 3.12 24.18
N ASN A 279 3.82 3.88 25.27
CA ASN A 279 3.03 3.74 26.49
C ASN A 279 2.43 5.13 26.83
N LEU A 280 1.12 5.23 26.92
CA LEU A 280 0.43 6.48 27.14
C LEU A 280 -0.65 6.34 28.23
N SER A 281 -0.58 7.24 29.24
CA SER A 281 -1.66 7.38 30.24
C SER A 281 -2.52 8.58 29.90
N HIS A 282 -3.85 8.42 29.99
CA HIS A 282 -4.80 9.50 29.73
C HIS A 282 -6.03 9.41 30.65
N ASP A 283 -6.47 10.57 31.11
CA ASP A 283 -7.69 10.73 31.88
C ASP A 283 -8.80 11.28 30.95
N LEU A 284 -9.75 10.42 30.63
CA LEU A 284 -10.86 10.71 29.73
C LEU A 284 -11.89 11.68 30.32
N SER A 285 -11.82 11.96 31.65
CA SER A 285 -12.61 13.04 32.25
C SER A 285 -12.18 14.43 31.76
N ARG A 286 -10.95 14.55 31.26
CA ARG A 286 -10.41 15.78 30.65
C ARG A 286 -10.76 15.92 29.16
N GLY A 287 -11.43 14.93 28.59
CA GLY A 287 -11.82 14.87 27.19
C GLY A 287 -11.32 13.62 26.47
N PRO A 288 -11.73 13.43 25.22
CA PRO A 288 -11.33 12.30 24.40
C PRO A 288 -9.82 12.27 24.16
N LEU A 289 -9.29 11.07 23.91
CA LEU A 289 -7.90 10.87 23.53
C LEU A 289 -7.80 10.78 22.00
N HIS A 290 -6.85 11.53 21.42
CA HIS A 290 -6.49 11.43 20.01
C HIS A 290 -4.97 11.34 19.89
N VAL A 291 -4.46 10.30 19.21
CA VAL A 291 -3.03 10.08 19.00
C VAL A 291 -2.72 9.80 17.54
N PRO A 292 -1.68 10.41 16.96
CA PRO A 292 -1.25 10.08 15.61
C PRO A 292 -0.64 8.69 15.57
N LEU A 293 -0.93 7.96 14.49
CA LEU A 293 -0.35 6.66 14.19
C LEU A 293 0.23 6.68 12.79
N THR A 294 1.44 6.15 12.63
CA THR A 294 2.23 6.25 11.39
C THR A 294 2.43 7.70 10.93
N SER A 295 2.68 8.59 11.89
CA SER A 295 2.83 10.01 11.61
C SER A 295 4.10 10.31 10.80
N THR A 296 3.96 11.27 9.90
CA THR A 296 5.03 11.79 9.05
C THR A 296 5.22 13.26 9.31
N PRO A 297 6.29 13.93 8.82
CA PRO A 297 6.48 15.36 9.01
C PRO A 297 5.27 16.24 8.62
N ARG A 298 4.31 15.69 7.89
CA ARG A 298 3.12 16.41 7.41
C ARG A 298 1.81 15.94 8.01
N HIS A 299 1.77 14.71 8.49
CA HIS A 299 0.57 14.09 9.04
C HIS A 299 0.84 13.70 10.49
N HIS A 300 1.10 14.70 11.35
CA HIS A 300 1.35 14.54 12.78
C HIS A 300 0.28 15.20 13.67
N PHE A 301 -0.81 15.74 13.06
CA PHE A 301 -1.96 16.33 13.74
C PHE A 301 -1.59 17.39 14.78
N GLY A 302 -0.55 18.19 14.50
CA GLY A 302 -0.06 19.26 15.39
C GLY A 302 0.87 18.80 16.51
N THR A 303 1.11 17.50 16.68
CA THR A 303 1.98 16.98 17.77
C THR A 303 3.48 17.18 17.51
N GLY A 304 3.88 17.35 16.27
CA GLY A 304 5.29 17.37 15.85
C GLY A 304 5.98 15.99 15.88
N GLU A 305 5.33 14.94 16.36
CA GLU A 305 5.88 13.60 16.41
C GLU A 305 5.97 12.97 15.01
N VAL A 306 7.13 12.39 14.68
CA VAL A 306 7.38 11.67 13.43
C VAL A 306 7.72 10.22 13.75
N GLN A 307 6.88 9.30 13.27
CA GLN A 307 7.00 7.86 13.49
C GLN A 307 7.55 7.17 12.23
N VAL A 308 8.70 7.65 11.75
CA VAL A 308 9.38 7.15 10.54
C VAL A 308 10.77 6.67 10.93
N ASN A 309 11.11 5.44 10.55
CA ASN A 309 12.42 4.88 10.82
C ASN A 309 13.42 5.17 9.70
N GLY A 310 14.67 5.47 10.09
CA GLY A 310 15.77 5.81 9.18
C GLY A 310 16.39 4.59 8.50
N LEU A 311 17.07 4.80 7.38
CA LEU A 311 17.85 3.78 6.70
C LEU A 311 19.32 3.84 7.09
N ALA A 312 19.88 2.68 7.48
CA ALA A 312 21.32 2.48 7.72
C ALA A 312 22.08 2.35 6.40
N SER A 313 21.47 1.75 5.36
CA SER A 313 22.02 1.62 4.03
C SER A 313 20.89 1.60 2.99
N ARG A 314 21.17 2.10 1.78
CA ARG A 314 20.19 2.15 0.70
C ARG A 314 20.83 2.21 -0.68
N MET A 315 20.09 1.78 -1.69
CA MET A 315 20.41 2.09 -3.08
C MET A 315 20.12 3.57 -3.38
N VAL A 316 20.81 4.15 -4.34
CA VAL A 316 20.73 5.60 -4.61
C VAL A 316 19.34 6.09 -5.04
N ASP A 317 18.56 5.22 -5.70
CA ASP A 317 17.19 5.48 -6.15
C ASP A 317 16.12 5.09 -5.11
N SER A 318 16.52 4.71 -3.91
CA SER A 318 15.65 4.47 -2.76
C SER A 318 15.26 5.76 -2.06
N SER A 319 14.12 5.75 -1.37
CA SER A 319 13.77 6.75 -0.35
C SER A 319 14.89 6.89 0.69
N LEU A 320 14.99 8.07 1.31
CA LEU A 320 15.97 8.34 2.40
C LEU A 320 15.57 7.67 3.72
N ASN A 321 14.27 7.44 3.93
CA ASN A 321 13.72 6.85 5.13
C ASN A 321 12.58 5.89 4.76
N ASN A 322 12.22 5.00 5.66
CA ASN A 322 11.02 4.15 5.50
C ASN A 322 9.76 4.96 5.84
N VAL A 323 9.44 5.96 4.99
CA VAL A 323 8.34 6.91 5.23
C VAL A 323 6.99 6.22 5.34
N GLY A 324 6.80 5.11 4.62
CA GLY A 324 5.60 4.28 4.72
C GLY A 324 5.52 3.47 6.00
N THR A 325 6.59 3.34 6.78
CA THR A 325 6.70 2.45 7.95
C THR A 325 6.25 1.01 7.69
N TYR A 326 6.31 0.58 6.41
CA TYR A 326 5.86 -0.74 5.98
C TYR A 326 6.62 -1.86 6.71
N GLY A 327 5.90 -2.88 7.12
CA GLY A 327 6.45 -4.01 7.85
C GLY A 327 6.82 -3.71 9.31
N VAL A 328 6.69 -2.47 9.78
CA VAL A 328 6.90 -2.11 11.18
C VAL A 328 5.71 -2.58 12.01
N ARG A 329 5.99 -3.18 13.16
CA ARG A 329 4.99 -3.48 14.19
C ARG A 329 4.82 -2.25 15.08
N PHE A 330 3.57 -1.82 15.29
CA PHE A 330 3.20 -0.82 16.27
C PHE A 330 2.56 -1.51 17.46
N ASP A 331 3.11 -1.33 18.67
CA ASP A 331 2.55 -1.79 19.93
C ASP A 331 2.27 -0.55 20.80
N ILE A 332 0.98 -0.21 20.96
CA ILE A 332 0.52 0.96 21.69
C ILE A 332 -0.22 0.51 22.92
N ASN A 333 0.31 0.84 24.10
CA ASN A 333 -0.26 0.53 25.40
C ASN A 333 -0.90 1.78 25.98
N LEU A 334 -2.24 1.79 26.07
CA LEU A 334 -3.01 2.86 26.68
C LEU A 334 -3.39 2.48 28.11
N GLN A 335 -3.20 3.40 29.04
CA GLN A 335 -3.68 3.35 30.41
C GLN A 335 -4.72 4.46 30.58
N LEU A 336 -6.00 4.09 30.58
CA LEU A 336 -7.12 5.01 30.53
C LEU A 336 -7.81 5.10 31.89
N ASN A 337 -7.91 6.30 32.44
CA ASN A 337 -8.81 6.62 33.54
C ASN A 337 -10.11 7.16 32.95
N GLY A 338 -11.25 6.68 33.44
CA GLY A 338 -12.56 7.06 32.93
C GLY A 338 -13.62 6.05 33.34
N SER A 339 -14.85 6.25 32.89
CA SER A 339 -15.96 5.34 33.18
C SER A 339 -16.99 5.32 32.05
N GLY A 340 -17.68 4.20 31.93
CA GLY A 340 -18.77 4.03 30.97
C GLY A 340 -18.34 3.73 29.54
N PRO A 341 -19.29 3.79 28.59
CA PRO A 341 -19.07 3.34 27.21
C PRO A 341 -18.24 4.36 26.41
N HIS A 342 -17.17 3.85 25.78
CA HIS A 342 -16.29 4.57 24.89
C HIS A 342 -16.06 3.72 23.63
N ALA A 343 -15.63 4.35 22.56
CA ALA A 343 -15.22 3.68 21.33
C ALA A 343 -13.75 3.92 21.02
N LEU A 344 -13.04 2.87 20.63
CA LEU A 344 -11.75 2.96 19.98
C LEU A 344 -11.99 3.20 18.48
N VAL A 345 -11.51 4.30 17.94
CA VAL A 345 -11.79 4.74 16.55
C VAL A 345 -10.49 4.90 15.78
N PHE A 346 -10.47 4.42 14.54
CA PHE A 346 -9.37 4.56 13.61
C PHE A 346 -9.79 5.43 12.42
N SER A 347 -9.00 6.46 12.13
CA SER A 347 -9.36 7.50 11.15
C SER A 347 -8.19 7.79 10.21
N HIS A 348 -8.50 8.32 9.03
CA HIS A 348 -7.52 8.90 8.13
C HIS A 348 -8.04 10.21 7.54
N PRO A 349 -7.23 11.29 7.48
CA PRO A 349 -7.63 12.54 6.86
C PRO A 349 -7.88 12.36 5.36
N THR A 350 -8.60 13.33 4.77
CA THR A 350 -8.73 13.43 3.31
C THR A 350 -7.79 14.53 2.79
N PRO A 351 -6.53 14.21 2.48
CA PRO A 351 -5.63 15.20 1.93
C PRO A 351 -6.15 15.68 0.57
N ASN A 352 -6.17 17.00 0.37
CA ASN A 352 -6.57 17.62 -0.90
C ASN A 352 -7.96 17.21 -1.43
N GLY A 353 -8.89 16.83 -0.55
CA GLY A 353 -10.25 16.43 -0.92
C GLY A 353 -10.35 15.11 -1.69
N ARG A 354 -9.28 14.34 -1.80
CA ARG A 354 -9.27 13.07 -2.55
C ARG A 354 -9.70 11.89 -1.70
N ASN A 355 -10.57 11.06 -2.27
CA ASN A 355 -11.00 9.82 -1.66
C ASN A 355 -10.23 8.63 -2.25
N PHE A 356 -9.41 7.96 -1.43
CA PHE A 356 -8.64 6.77 -1.78
C PHE A 356 -8.68 5.75 -0.64
N THR A 357 -8.28 4.51 -0.91
CA THR A 357 -8.12 3.51 0.16
C THR A 357 -6.86 3.83 0.96
N ALA A 358 -7.05 4.27 2.20
CA ALA A 358 -5.97 4.70 3.08
C ALA A 358 -5.34 3.54 3.87
N PHE A 359 -6.14 2.53 4.21
CA PHE A 359 -5.67 1.38 4.99
C PHE A 359 -6.41 0.11 4.58
N ARG A 360 -5.67 -0.97 4.46
CA ARG A 360 -6.15 -2.34 4.41
C ARG A 360 -5.21 -3.19 5.24
N GLY A 361 -5.71 -3.69 6.35
CA GLY A 361 -4.83 -4.40 7.27
C GLY A 361 -5.60 -4.91 8.48
N SER A 362 -4.89 -5.58 9.35
CA SER A 362 -5.45 -6.20 10.54
C SER A 362 -4.88 -5.57 11.79
N ILE A 363 -5.74 -5.37 12.79
CA ILE A 363 -5.42 -4.75 14.06
C ILE A 363 -5.80 -5.71 15.18
N GLY A 364 -4.88 -6.01 16.08
CA GLY A 364 -5.12 -6.70 17.33
C GLY A 364 -5.45 -5.69 18.43
N ILE A 365 -6.51 -5.97 19.20
CA ILE A 365 -6.98 -5.14 20.30
C ILE A 365 -7.13 -6.02 21.52
N GLU A 366 -6.44 -5.67 22.59
CA GLU A 366 -6.54 -6.32 23.89
C GLU A 366 -7.08 -5.33 24.91
N SER A 367 -8.16 -5.73 25.59
CA SER A 367 -8.81 -4.94 26.62
C SER A 367 -9.23 -5.85 27.79
N ALA A 368 -9.98 -5.33 28.74
CA ALA A 368 -10.56 -6.14 29.82
C ALA A 368 -11.51 -7.25 29.30
N GLU A 369 -12.05 -7.11 28.10
CA GLU A 369 -12.91 -8.09 27.43
C GLU A 369 -12.13 -9.21 26.73
N GLY A 370 -10.80 -9.14 26.74
CA GLY A 370 -9.90 -10.09 26.09
C GLY A 370 -9.27 -9.57 24.81
N TYR A 371 -8.61 -10.48 24.09
CA TYR A 371 -7.94 -10.18 22.82
C TYR A 371 -8.86 -10.49 21.63
N ARG A 372 -8.91 -9.56 20.68
CA ARG A 372 -9.59 -9.73 19.39
C ARG A 372 -8.76 -9.18 18.24
N GLU A 373 -8.98 -9.72 17.07
CA GLU A 373 -8.41 -9.23 15.83
C GLU A 373 -9.51 -8.76 14.88
N VAL A 374 -9.32 -7.58 14.30
CA VAL A 374 -10.23 -7.01 13.30
C VAL A 374 -9.47 -6.73 12.00
N HIS A 375 -10.13 -7.01 10.87
CA HIS A 375 -9.70 -6.54 9.55
C HIS A 375 -10.34 -5.18 9.30
N VAL A 376 -9.54 -4.22 8.83
CA VAL A 376 -9.96 -2.85 8.59
C VAL A 376 -9.71 -2.46 7.14
N GLY A 377 -10.76 -2.08 6.44
CA GLY A 377 -10.68 -1.39 5.17
C GLY A 377 -11.16 0.06 5.35
N LEU A 378 -10.24 1.01 5.32
CA LEU A 378 -10.49 2.43 5.58
C LEU A 378 -10.20 3.26 4.34
N ARG A 379 -11.14 4.14 3.97
CA ARG A 379 -10.91 5.21 3.00
C ARG A 379 -10.43 6.48 3.70
N SER A 380 -9.70 7.31 2.97
CA SER A 380 -9.42 8.68 3.41
C SER A 380 -10.72 9.42 3.72
N GLY A 381 -10.72 10.26 4.76
CA GLY A 381 -11.90 10.97 5.26
C GLY A 381 -12.83 10.15 6.15
N GLN A 382 -12.59 8.85 6.30
CA GLN A 382 -13.41 8.00 7.16
C GLN A 382 -12.86 7.88 8.58
N SER A 383 -13.79 7.66 9.52
CA SER A 383 -13.54 7.27 10.90
C SER A 383 -14.33 6.00 11.18
N LEU A 384 -13.66 4.93 11.55
CA LEU A 384 -14.25 3.60 11.79
C LEU A 384 -14.08 3.19 13.25
N PRO A 385 -15.15 2.84 13.98
CA PRO A 385 -15.03 2.23 15.30
C PRO A 385 -14.41 0.83 15.15
N LEU A 386 -13.32 0.59 15.86
CA LEU A 386 -12.64 -0.70 15.91
C LEU A 386 -13.20 -1.59 17.01
N ALA A 387 -13.55 -0.96 18.14
CA ALA A 387 -13.92 -1.63 19.38
C ALA A 387 -14.74 -0.73 20.28
N ASP A 388 -15.71 -1.31 20.95
CA ASP A 388 -16.37 -0.71 22.10
C ASP A 388 -15.51 -1.00 23.34
N LEU A 389 -15.39 -0.03 24.23
CA LEU A 389 -14.61 -0.10 25.45
C LEU A 389 -15.52 0.26 26.63
N ASN A 390 -15.78 -0.68 27.53
CA ASN A 390 -16.51 -0.45 28.78
C ASN A 390 -15.51 -0.13 29.89
N LEU A 391 -15.34 1.15 30.19
CA LEU A 391 -14.36 1.59 31.18
C LEU A 391 -14.91 1.50 32.59
N SER A 392 -14.17 0.82 33.48
CA SER A 392 -14.49 0.70 34.89
C SER A 392 -14.07 1.95 35.66
N PRO A 393 -14.98 2.56 36.48
CA PRO A 393 -14.65 3.74 37.24
C PRO A 393 -13.63 3.45 38.34
N GLY A 394 -12.75 4.41 38.63
CA GLY A 394 -11.74 4.32 39.69
C GLY A 394 -10.62 3.32 39.43
N GLN A 395 -10.55 2.73 38.26
CA GLN A 395 -9.52 1.77 37.85
C GLN A 395 -8.76 2.29 36.61
N VAL A 396 -7.52 1.81 36.45
CA VAL A 396 -6.75 2.01 35.22
C VAL A 396 -7.18 0.95 34.20
N ASN A 397 -7.91 1.38 33.18
CA ASN A 397 -8.33 0.51 32.09
C ASN A 397 -7.19 0.39 31.08
N LYS A 398 -6.65 -0.81 30.93
CA LYS A 398 -5.55 -1.10 30.01
C LYS A 398 -6.10 -1.50 28.64
N VAL A 399 -5.67 -0.82 27.59
CA VAL A 399 -6.01 -1.17 26.20
C VAL A 399 -4.71 -1.24 25.41
N ARG A 400 -4.42 -2.39 24.80
CA ARG A 400 -3.28 -2.58 23.91
C ARG A 400 -3.77 -2.69 22.48
N ILE A 401 -3.18 -1.89 21.61
CA ILE A 401 -3.41 -1.91 20.17
C ILE A 401 -2.12 -2.36 19.49
N SER A 402 -2.21 -3.39 18.67
CA SER A 402 -1.07 -3.93 17.91
C SER A 402 -1.43 -4.06 16.44
N LEU A 403 -0.53 -3.63 15.56
CA LEU A 403 -0.65 -3.88 14.13
C LEU A 403 0.75 -4.00 13.50
N VAL A 404 0.84 -4.74 12.41
CA VAL A 404 2.00 -4.68 11.50
C VAL A 404 1.56 -3.87 10.30
N TYR A 405 2.25 -2.75 10.02
CA TYR A 405 1.80 -1.80 9.02
C TYR A 405 1.95 -2.36 7.61
N PRO A 406 0.84 -2.56 6.88
CA PRO A 406 0.86 -3.26 5.60
C PRO A 406 1.36 -2.37 4.46
N ALA A 407 1.93 -2.98 3.42
CA ALA A 407 2.53 -2.27 2.29
C ALA A 407 1.53 -1.47 1.42
N ASP A 408 0.25 -1.81 1.48
CA ASP A 408 -0.82 -1.13 0.71
C ASP A 408 -1.48 0.03 1.47
N ALA A 409 -0.93 0.44 2.63
CA ALA A 409 -1.49 1.53 3.44
C ALA A 409 -0.78 2.87 3.16
N THR A 410 -1.51 3.96 3.40
CA THR A 410 -0.99 5.33 3.32
C THR A 410 -0.81 5.88 4.73
N PRO A 411 0.38 6.33 5.15
CA PRO A 411 0.64 6.79 6.51
C PRO A 411 -0.14 8.06 6.89
N GLY A 412 -0.22 8.32 8.19
CA GLY A 412 -0.90 9.51 8.74
C GLY A 412 -2.31 9.20 9.25
N HIS A 413 -2.44 8.19 10.07
CA HIS A 413 -3.69 7.82 10.73
C HIS A 413 -3.85 8.52 12.08
N LEU A 414 -5.09 8.59 12.55
CA LEU A 414 -5.45 9.02 13.90
C LEU A 414 -6.14 7.85 14.63
N LEU A 415 -5.62 7.49 15.78
CA LEU A 415 -6.26 6.58 16.71
C LEU A 415 -6.90 7.41 17.82
N SER A 416 -8.16 7.12 18.15
CA SER A 416 -8.93 7.90 19.12
C SER A 416 -9.68 7.03 20.11
N VAL A 417 -9.79 7.49 21.36
CA VAL A 417 -10.73 6.94 22.35
C VAL A 417 -11.71 8.05 22.69
N VAL A 418 -12.97 7.84 22.32
CA VAL A 418 -14.04 8.85 22.45
C VAL A 418 -15.26 8.26 23.16
N PRO A 419 -16.05 9.07 23.91
CA PRO A 419 -17.33 8.65 24.42
C PRO A 419 -18.25 8.18 23.28
N GLU A 420 -18.97 7.09 23.49
CA GLU A 420 -19.87 6.51 22.47
C GLU A 420 -20.91 7.51 21.99
N GLN A 421 -21.46 8.31 22.91
CA GLN A 421 -22.43 9.37 22.58
C GLN A 421 -21.85 10.40 21.60
N GLN A 422 -20.59 10.82 21.80
CA GLN A 422 -19.90 11.75 20.89
C GLN A 422 -19.75 11.12 19.50
N LEU A 423 -19.35 9.86 19.42
CA LEU A 423 -19.23 9.16 18.15
C LEU A 423 -20.59 9.07 17.42
N ALA A 424 -21.67 8.72 18.15
CA ALA A 424 -23.02 8.65 17.59
C ALA A 424 -23.49 9.98 16.99
N LEU A 425 -23.28 11.10 17.71
CA LEU A 425 -23.58 12.44 17.20
C LEU A 425 -22.80 12.81 15.95
N LEU A 426 -21.51 12.46 15.89
CA LEU A 426 -20.67 12.73 14.73
C LEU A 426 -21.11 11.90 13.52
N GLN A 427 -21.44 10.64 13.71
CA GLN A 427 -21.97 9.76 12.66
C GLN A 427 -23.34 10.24 12.15
N GLN A 428 -24.20 10.75 13.02
CA GLN A 428 -25.47 11.34 12.63
C GLN A 428 -25.25 12.60 11.76
N ARG A 429 -24.38 13.51 12.18
CA ARG A 429 -24.04 14.72 11.41
C ARG A 429 -23.46 14.36 10.04
N GLN A 430 -22.58 13.37 9.98
CA GLN A 430 -22.01 12.92 8.72
C GLN A 430 -23.08 12.38 7.76
N ARG A 431 -23.99 11.54 8.25
CA ARG A 431 -25.11 11.02 7.45
C ARG A 431 -26.03 12.16 6.93
N GLN A 432 -26.27 13.18 7.75
CA GLN A 432 -27.06 14.35 7.32
C GLN A 432 -26.34 15.15 6.24
N GLN A 433 -25.03 15.34 6.36
CA GLN A 433 -24.22 16.02 5.35
C GLN A 433 -24.16 15.22 4.03
N ASP A 434 -23.95 13.92 4.11
CA ASP A 434 -23.92 13.04 2.92
C ASP A 434 -25.29 13.05 2.21
N ALA A 435 -26.39 13.03 2.95
CA ALA A 435 -27.74 13.14 2.41
C ALA A 435 -27.98 14.51 1.74
N ALA A 436 -27.51 15.60 2.37
CA ALA A 436 -27.64 16.95 1.80
C ALA A 436 -26.82 17.09 0.51
N VAL A 437 -25.61 16.53 0.45
CA VAL A 437 -24.77 16.50 -0.76
C VAL A 437 -25.43 15.66 -1.85
N ALA A 438 -26.02 14.50 -1.52
CA ALA A 438 -26.72 13.66 -2.48
C ALA A 438 -27.94 14.38 -3.08
N LEU A 439 -28.67 15.15 -2.29
CA LEU A 439 -29.81 15.95 -2.74
C LEU A 439 -29.39 17.17 -3.59
N ALA A 440 -28.25 17.77 -3.26
CA ALA A 440 -27.70 18.92 -4.00
C ALA A 440 -26.98 18.52 -5.31
N SER A 441 -26.64 17.26 -5.46
CA SER A 441 -26.05 16.75 -6.70
C SER A 441 -27.09 16.74 -7.81
N PRO A 442 -26.87 17.40 -8.98
CA PRO A 442 -27.81 17.34 -10.08
C PRO A 442 -28.05 15.88 -10.44
N GLN A 443 -29.31 15.46 -10.34
CA GLN A 443 -29.71 14.14 -10.82
C GLN A 443 -29.44 14.11 -12.32
N VAL A 444 -28.43 13.37 -12.75
CA VAL A 444 -28.23 13.05 -14.16
C VAL A 444 -29.49 12.26 -14.56
N PRO A 445 -30.36 12.81 -15.44
CA PRO A 445 -31.55 12.06 -15.83
C PRO A 445 -31.12 10.70 -16.35
N PRO A 446 -31.86 9.64 -16.04
CA PRO A 446 -31.52 8.30 -16.53
C PRO A 446 -31.37 8.40 -18.05
N ARG A 447 -30.21 8.01 -18.54
CA ARG A 447 -29.91 7.98 -19.97
C ARG A 447 -31.00 7.14 -20.62
N GLN A 448 -31.93 7.78 -21.35
CA GLN A 448 -32.92 7.04 -22.12
C GLN A 448 -32.14 6.17 -23.10
N ILE A 449 -32.12 4.88 -22.83
CA ILE A 449 -31.63 3.89 -23.79
C ILE A 449 -32.64 3.94 -24.93
N PRO A 450 -32.27 4.38 -26.14
CA PRO A 450 -33.20 4.36 -27.26
C PRO A 450 -33.74 2.92 -27.40
N PRO A 451 -35.04 2.76 -27.70
CA PRO A 451 -35.59 1.43 -27.89
C PRO A 451 -34.75 0.69 -28.96
N PRO A 452 -34.53 -0.61 -28.83
CA PRO A 452 -33.81 -1.37 -29.84
C PRO A 452 -34.47 -1.17 -31.18
N VAL A 453 -33.71 -0.68 -32.16
CA VAL A 453 -34.19 -0.59 -33.55
C VAL A 453 -34.44 -2.02 -34.00
N VAL A 454 -35.70 -2.40 -34.05
CA VAL A 454 -36.13 -3.68 -34.64
C VAL A 454 -35.87 -3.56 -36.13
N ALA A 455 -34.82 -4.24 -36.61
CA ALA A 455 -34.59 -4.38 -38.04
C ALA A 455 -35.80 -5.14 -38.67
N PRO A 456 -36.28 -4.71 -39.86
CA PRO A 456 -37.34 -5.45 -40.51
C PRO A 456 -36.93 -6.92 -40.73
N ALA A 457 -37.84 -7.84 -40.41
CA ALA A 457 -37.61 -9.26 -40.61
C ALA A 457 -37.37 -9.52 -42.10
N GLU A 458 -36.16 -9.91 -42.48
CA GLU A 458 -35.88 -10.47 -43.80
C GLU A 458 -36.61 -11.81 -43.95
N VAL A 459 -37.44 -11.90 -44.96
CA VAL A 459 -38.12 -13.16 -45.35
C VAL A 459 -37.05 -14.09 -45.91
N LEU A 460 -36.62 -15.06 -45.12
CA LEU A 460 -35.70 -16.10 -45.56
C LEU A 460 -36.42 -17.08 -46.47
N THR A 461 -36.07 -17.10 -47.75
CA THR A 461 -36.34 -18.22 -48.66
C THR A 461 -35.36 -19.35 -48.35
N PRO A 462 -35.82 -20.63 -48.31
CA PRO A 462 -34.95 -21.75 -47.94
C PRO A 462 -33.93 -22.05 -49.06
N PRO A 463 -32.62 -22.24 -48.72
CA PRO A 463 -31.62 -22.63 -49.69
C PRO A 463 -31.65 -24.12 -49.95
N ALA A 464 -31.40 -24.47 -51.22
CA ALA A 464 -31.22 -25.84 -51.69
C ALA A 464 -29.95 -26.49 -51.09
N VAL A 465 -30.06 -27.76 -50.74
CA VAL A 465 -29.00 -28.58 -50.11
C VAL A 465 -27.97 -29.02 -51.15
N PRO A 466 -26.66 -28.79 -50.95
CA PRO A 466 -25.59 -29.52 -51.59
C PRO A 466 -24.90 -30.51 -50.61
N PRO A 467 -24.22 -31.54 -51.13
CA PRO A 467 -23.81 -32.70 -50.33
C PRO A 467 -22.54 -32.46 -49.51
N ALA A 468 -22.41 -33.27 -48.44
CA ALA A 468 -21.41 -33.25 -47.43
C ALA A 468 -19.95 -33.36 -47.92
N VAL A 469 -19.08 -32.46 -47.37
CA VAL A 469 -17.65 -32.72 -47.24
C VAL A 469 -17.25 -32.43 -45.80
N VAL A 470 -16.66 -33.46 -45.18
CA VAL A 470 -16.19 -33.46 -43.80
C VAL A 470 -14.86 -32.68 -43.72
N SER A 471 -14.80 -31.63 -42.94
CA SER A 471 -13.53 -31.18 -42.34
C SER A 471 -13.82 -30.46 -41.02
N ARG A 472 -13.26 -30.99 -39.96
CA ARG A 472 -13.39 -30.49 -38.59
C ARG A 472 -12.46 -29.28 -38.36
N VAL A 473 -13.02 -28.11 -38.17
CA VAL A 473 -12.33 -27.01 -37.48
C VAL A 473 -13.35 -26.43 -36.50
N ALA A 474 -12.99 -26.42 -35.22
CA ALA A 474 -13.82 -25.85 -34.16
C ALA A 474 -13.88 -24.32 -34.24
N PRO A 475 -15.04 -23.69 -33.99
CA PRO A 475 -15.16 -22.23 -33.98
C PRO A 475 -14.55 -21.63 -32.69
N PRO A 476 -13.99 -20.42 -32.76
CA PRO A 476 -13.47 -19.73 -31.58
C PRO A 476 -14.61 -19.24 -30.67
N LEU A 477 -14.42 -19.44 -29.37
CA LEU A 477 -15.28 -18.91 -28.32
C LEU A 477 -15.22 -17.38 -28.33
N VAL A 478 -16.36 -16.75 -28.56
CA VAL A 478 -16.55 -15.30 -28.35
C VAL A 478 -16.81 -15.06 -26.87
N ILE A 479 -15.85 -14.45 -26.17
CA ILE A 479 -16.02 -13.97 -24.79
C ILE A 479 -16.42 -12.48 -24.85
N PRO A 480 -17.49 -12.04 -24.15
CA PRO A 480 -17.88 -10.62 -24.15
C PRO A 480 -16.81 -9.76 -23.48
N GLY A 481 -16.38 -8.71 -24.15
CA GLY A 481 -15.37 -7.77 -23.67
C GLY A 481 -15.89 -6.89 -22.56
N TRP A 482 -15.42 -7.12 -21.34
CA TRP A 482 -15.53 -6.22 -20.21
C TRP A 482 -14.23 -6.19 -19.42
N LEU A 483 -13.23 -5.45 -19.90
CA LEU A 483 -12.09 -5.00 -19.10
C LEU A 483 -11.60 -3.64 -19.65
N PRO A 484 -11.38 -2.64 -18.80
CA PRO A 484 -10.82 -1.37 -19.24
C PRO A 484 -9.37 -1.55 -19.67
N GLN A 485 -9.06 -1.12 -20.87
CA GLN A 485 -7.69 -1.09 -21.41
C GLN A 485 -6.90 0.03 -20.70
N LEU A 486 -5.71 -0.31 -20.22
CA LEU A 486 -4.71 0.65 -19.74
C LEU A 486 -3.95 1.26 -20.93
N PRO A 487 -3.56 2.55 -20.86
CA PRO A 487 -2.89 3.22 -21.96
C PRO A 487 -1.44 2.74 -22.17
N GLU A 488 -0.99 2.76 -23.40
CA GLU A 488 0.39 2.50 -23.82
C GLU A 488 1.37 3.56 -23.30
N ILE A 489 2.52 3.10 -22.84
CA ILE A 489 3.66 3.96 -22.50
C ILE A 489 4.58 3.97 -23.71
N ASP A 490 4.66 5.10 -24.40
CA ASP A 490 5.66 5.33 -25.44
C ASP A 490 7.04 5.55 -24.81
N THR A 491 7.98 4.68 -25.14
CA THR A 491 9.42 4.90 -24.92
C THR A 491 9.98 5.71 -26.07
N PRO A 492 10.78 6.76 -25.85
CA PRO A 492 11.40 7.49 -26.93
C PRO A 492 12.57 6.71 -27.52
N ALA A 493 12.36 6.06 -28.65
CA ALA A 493 13.43 5.66 -29.54
C ALA A 493 13.65 6.78 -30.56
N ASN A 494 14.91 7.24 -30.69
CA ASN A 494 15.34 8.13 -31.75
C ASN A 494 15.09 7.51 -33.11
N LEU A 495 14.06 7.94 -33.82
CA LEU A 495 13.87 7.72 -35.24
C LEU A 495 13.24 8.97 -35.87
N THR A 496 13.75 9.34 -37.01
CA THR A 496 13.40 10.46 -37.92
C THR A 496 11.90 10.60 -38.16
N PRO A 497 11.36 11.81 -38.39
CA PRO A 497 9.92 12.09 -38.37
C PRO A 497 9.22 11.55 -39.63
N VAL A 498 8.35 10.57 -39.41
CA VAL A 498 7.27 10.24 -40.34
C VAL A 498 5.99 10.80 -39.73
N ALA A 499 5.22 11.56 -40.51
CA ALA A 499 4.00 12.20 -40.06
C ALA A 499 3.03 11.21 -39.41
N SER A 500 2.73 11.42 -38.12
CA SER A 500 1.82 10.58 -37.34
C SER A 500 0.36 11.00 -37.58
N PRO A 501 -0.56 10.05 -37.67
CA PRO A 501 -2.01 10.37 -37.67
C PRO A 501 -2.43 10.90 -36.31
N SER A 502 -3.33 11.89 -36.29
CA SER A 502 -3.88 12.51 -35.08
C SER A 502 -4.51 11.46 -34.13
N PRO A 503 -4.25 11.52 -32.84
CA PRO A 503 -4.80 10.55 -31.88
C PRO A 503 -6.33 10.66 -31.78
N SER A 504 -7.00 9.52 -31.66
CA SER A 504 -8.45 9.46 -31.50
C SER A 504 -8.88 10.15 -30.18
N ARG A 505 -10.10 10.69 -30.09
CA ARG A 505 -10.66 11.32 -28.86
C ARG A 505 -10.58 10.41 -27.62
N VAL A 506 -10.63 9.10 -27.80
CA VAL A 506 -10.53 8.11 -26.72
C VAL A 506 -9.09 8.05 -26.16
N SER A 507 -8.08 8.12 -27.04
CA SER A 507 -6.67 8.15 -26.62
C SER A 507 -6.33 9.44 -25.89
N GLN A 508 -6.87 10.59 -26.29
CA GLN A 508 -6.71 11.87 -25.60
C GLN A 508 -7.33 11.83 -24.20
N THR A 509 -8.55 11.31 -24.05
CA THR A 509 -9.21 11.20 -22.73
C THR A 509 -8.45 10.27 -21.78
N LEU A 510 -7.80 9.21 -22.29
CA LEU A 510 -6.98 8.30 -21.49
C LEU A 510 -5.64 8.94 -21.11
N LEU A 511 -5.04 9.68 -22.03
CA LEU A 511 -3.81 10.44 -21.78
C LEU A 511 -4.07 11.55 -20.74
N ASP A 512 -5.18 12.27 -20.84
CA ASP A 512 -5.60 13.30 -19.88
C ASP A 512 -5.85 12.69 -18.49
N ARG A 513 -6.49 11.52 -18.40
CA ARG A 513 -6.67 10.79 -17.13
C ARG A 513 -5.36 10.29 -16.54
N TYR A 514 -4.43 9.83 -17.39
CA TYR A 514 -3.09 9.43 -16.94
C TYR A 514 -2.28 10.64 -16.47
N GLN A 515 -2.29 11.75 -17.22
CA GLN A 515 -1.65 12.99 -16.81
C GLN A 515 -2.28 13.55 -15.52
N GLN A 516 -3.59 13.47 -15.37
CA GLN A 516 -4.29 13.83 -14.13
C GLN A 516 -3.89 12.89 -12.97
N ALA A 517 -3.72 11.59 -13.21
CA ALA A 517 -3.27 10.64 -12.18
C ALA A 517 -1.80 10.89 -11.78
N VAL A 518 -0.94 11.18 -12.75
CA VAL A 518 0.48 11.54 -12.51
C VAL A 518 0.59 12.90 -11.82
N GLU A 519 -0.20 13.89 -12.24
CA GLU A 519 -0.25 15.19 -11.57
C GLU A 519 -0.87 15.09 -10.18
N ALA A 520 -1.84 14.20 -10.00
CA ALA A 520 -2.41 13.84 -8.72
C ALA A 520 -1.38 13.22 -7.78
N GLN A 521 -0.57 12.33 -8.30
CA GLN A 521 0.55 11.74 -7.56
C GLN A 521 1.65 12.77 -7.30
N ARG A 522 1.92 13.67 -8.25
CA ARG A 522 2.83 14.81 -8.07
C ARG A 522 2.33 15.78 -7.01
N GLN A 523 1.05 16.13 -7.01
CA GLN A 523 0.47 17.02 -6.00
C GLN A 523 0.36 16.33 -4.64
N PHE A 524 0.09 15.04 -4.59
CA PHE A 524 0.20 14.25 -3.37
C PHE A 524 1.65 14.28 -2.84
N VAL A 525 2.63 14.04 -3.70
CA VAL A 525 4.05 14.18 -3.35
C VAL A 525 4.39 15.64 -2.99
N LYS A 526 3.89 16.65 -3.68
CA LYS A 526 4.06 18.07 -3.31
C LYS A 526 3.37 18.43 -2.00
N SER A 527 2.16 17.95 -1.75
CA SER A 527 1.49 18.13 -0.45
C SER A 527 2.16 17.35 0.66
N LEU A 528 2.79 16.22 0.35
CA LEU A 528 3.75 15.56 1.22
C LEU A 528 5.04 16.37 1.41
N MET A 529 5.38 17.33 0.56
CA MET A 529 6.62 18.12 0.59
C MET A 529 6.47 19.58 1.05
N GLY A 530 5.24 20.10 1.33
CA GLY A 530 5.00 21.49 1.76
C GLY A 530 5.32 22.54 0.68
N LEU A 531 5.29 22.15 -0.59
CA LEU A 531 5.48 23.02 -1.76
C LEU A 531 4.14 23.31 -2.43
#